data_240c11d4c4886112f58d41336677433c
#
_entry.id   240c11d4c4886112f58d41336677433c
#
_cell.length_a   1.000
_cell.length_b   1.000
_cell.length_c   1.000
_cell.angle_alpha   90.00
_cell.angle_beta   90.00
_cell.angle_gamma   90.00
#
_symmetry.space_group_name_H-M   'P 1'
#
loop_
_entity.id
_entity.type
_entity.pdbx_description
1 polymer ?
#
loop_
_entity_poly.entity_id
_entity_poly.type
_entity_poly.pdbx_seq_one_letter_code
_entity_poly.pdbx_strand_id
1 'polypeptide(L)'
;MASISTYAIDQILSIRDKVIGTDVAGITTKNYELGDIISFFNKKGLIESGASSFEYDGIPESSSSRVDGTISFDPPTSSVVNFSSISSLLITSKDAAGTDLSSYYPKLVQSRIIIQKSGDPSKFGIFNVIGSSNSNKFSNITELSLQYVFGNSSLQSESNYLISLFQYDYLSGNDKSFVFTQATPSASWSVSHGLNKFPSVTIVDSTGSKVMTDVQYIDNNNLRVVFANPFSGKAYVN
;
A
#
# COMPACT_ATOMS: atom_id res chain seq x y z
N MET A 1 15.02 -49.53 -19.54
CA MET A 1 14.94 -48.11 -19.17
C MET A 1 13.56 -47.87 -18.57
N ALA A 2 13.50 -47.35 -17.34
CA ALA A 2 12.22 -46.97 -16.74
C ALA A 2 11.68 -45.74 -17.48
N SER A 3 10.40 -45.77 -17.85
CA SER A 3 9.73 -44.62 -18.45
C SER A 3 9.29 -43.68 -17.33
N ILE A 4 9.41 -42.36 -17.56
CA ILE A 4 8.94 -41.32 -16.62
C ILE A 4 7.45 -41.51 -16.31
N SER A 5 6.65 -42.04 -17.24
CA SER A 5 5.23 -42.34 -17.05
C SER A 5 4.92 -43.44 -16.05
N THR A 6 5.95 -44.20 -15.57
CA THR A 6 5.76 -45.26 -14.57
C THR A 6 5.90 -44.80 -13.13
N TYR A 7 6.33 -43.55 -12.90
CA TYR A 7 6.40 -42.99 -11.56
C TYR A 7 5.07 -42.47 -11.08
N ALA A 8 4.75 -42.68 -9.83
CA ALA A 8 3.57 -42.12 -9.21
C ALA A 8 3.66 -40.57 -9.20
N ILE A 9 2.55 -39.90 -9.47
CA ILE A 9 2.48 -38.45 -9.35
C ILE A 9 2.42 -38.10 -7.86
N ASP A 10 3.39 -37.30 -7.41
CA ASP A 10 3.35 -36.73 -6.08
C ASP A 10 2.27 -35.65 -6.04
N GLN A 11 1.28 -35.80 -5.13
CA GLN A 11 0.17 -34.89 -4.97
C GLN A 11 0.46 -33.81 -3.90
N ILE A 12 1.54 -33.94 -3.15
CA ILE A 12 1.94 -33.01 -2.08
C ILE A 12 3.32 -32.47 -2.38
N LEU A 13 3.37 -31.38 -3.13
CA LEU A 13 4.63 -30.71 -3.45
C LEU A 13 5.27 -30.10 -2.19
N SER A 14 6.56 -30.30 -2.03
CA SER A 14 7.40 -29.72 -0.99
C SER A 14 8.48 -28.83 -1.60
N ILE A 15 8.91 -27.80 -0.89
CA ILE A 15 10.05 -26.97 -1.30
C ILE A 15 11.37 -27.77 -1.39
N ARG A 16 11.42 -28.95 -0.76
CA ARG A 16 12.56 -29.87 -0.78
C ARG A 16 12.48 -30.88 -1.92
N ASP A 17 11.39 -30.93 -2.68
CA ASP A 17 11.29 -31.78 -3.85
C ASP A 17 12.31 -31.35 -4.89
N LYS A 18 12.83 -32.32 -5.65
CA LYS A 18 13.94 -32.09 -6.56
C LYS A 18 13.50 -32.21 -8.01
N VAL A 19 13.95 -31.25 -8.81
CA VAL A 19 13.86 -31.30 -10.28
C VAL A 19 15.23 -31.58 -10.85
N ILE A 20 15.28 -32.50 -11.82
CA ILE A 20 16.53 -32.85 -12.52
C ILE A 20 16.63 -31.95 -13.76
N GLY A 21 17.75 -31.29 -13.92
CA GLY A 21 18.07 -30.48 -15.09
C GLY A 21 19.56 -30.58 -15.45
N THR A 22 19.96 -29.80 -16.44
CA THR A 22 21.39 -29.68 -16.84
C THR A 22 21.89 -28.29 -16.52
N ASP A 23 23.20 -28.11 -16.34
CA ASP A 23 23.81 -26.78 -16.26
C ASP A 23 23.73 -26.03 -17.58
N VAL A 24 24.11 -24.75 -17.58
CA VAL A 24 24.07 -23.88 -18.75
C VAL A 24 24.90 -24.41 -19.94
N ALA A 25 25.94 -25.19 -19.66
CA ALA A 25 26.77 -25.81 -20.67
C ALA A 25 26.20 -27.14 -21.22
N GLY A 26 25.12 -27.64 -20.60
CA GLY A 26 24.49 -28.93 -20.99
C GLY A 26 25.33 -30.15 -20.71
N ILE A 27 26.40 -30.04 -19.91
CA ILE A 27 27.40 -31.07 -19.69
C ILE A 27 27.11 -31.90 -18.43
N THR A 28 26.61 -31.26 -17.38
CA THR A 28 26.38 -31.89 -16.08
C THR A 28 24.92 -31.96 -15.72
N THR A 29 24.42 -33.12 -15.35
CA THR A 29 23.08 -33.28 -14.77
C THR A 29 23.12 -32.85 -13.32
N LYS A 30 22.18 -31.98 -12.92
CA LYS A 30 22.07 -31.43 -11.56
C LYS A 30 20.66 -31.61 -11.01
N ASN A 31 20.58 -31.71 -9.70
CA ASN A 31 19.33 -31.66 -8.96
C ASN A 31 19.14 -30.23 -8.46
N TYR A 32 17.95 -29.67 -8.67
CA TYR A 32 17.53 -28.38 -8.15
C TYR A 32 16.38 -28.61 -7.18
N GLU A 33 16.42 -28.03 -5.98
CA GLU A 33 15.26 -28.03 -5.09
C GLU A 33 14.23 -27.04 -5.59
N LEU A 34 12.94 -27.35 -5.45
CA LEU A 34 11.86 -26.44 -5.83
C LEU A 34 11.96 -25.10 -5.09
N GLY A 35 12.40 -25.13 -3.83
CA GLY A 35 12.66 -23.92 -3.05
C GLY A 35 13.69 -23.00 -3.68
N ASP A 36 14.79 -23.55 -4.22
CA ASP A 36 15.82 -22.77 -4.89
C ASP A 36 15.32 -22.17 -6.22
N ILE A 37 14.52 -22.92 -6.96
CA ILE A 37 13.90 -22.45 -8.21
C ILE A 37 12.93 -21.30 -7.92
N ILE A 38 12.08 -21.42 -6.90
CA ILE A 38 11.15 -20.38 -6.48
C ILE A 38 11.92 -19.13 -6.01
N SER A 39 12.97 -19.33 -5.20
CA SER A 39 13.83 -18.24 -4.72
C SER A 39 14.54 -17.52 -5.87
N PHE A 40 14.99 -18.26 -6.88
CA PHE A 40 15.59 -17.69 -8.09
C PHE A 40 14.57 -16.84 -8.85
N PHE A 41 13.35 -17.33 -9.06
CA PHE A 41 12.31 -16.59 -9.76
C PHE A 41 11.90 -15.33 -8.99
N ASN A 42 11.73 -15.41 -7.68
CA ASN A 42 11.43 -14.25 -6.83
C ASN A 42 12.57 -13.21 -6.90
N LYS A 43 13.83 -13.65 -6.76
CA LYS A 43 15.01 -12.78 -6.83
C LYS A 43 15.17 -12.10 -8.18
N LYS A 44 14.71 -12.73 -9.27
CA LYS A 44 14.76 -12.18 -10.63
C LYS A 44 13.50 -11.39 -11.01
N GLY A 45 12.53 -11.27 -10.11
CA GLY A 45 11.25 -10.60 -10.41
C GLY A 45 10.43 -11.33 -11.48
N LEU A 46 10.68 -12.61 -11.72
CA LEU A 46 9.99 -13.39 -12.77
C LEU A 46 8.61 -13.88 -12.31
N ILE A 47 8.35 -13.84 -11.00
CA ILE A 47 7.00 -14.00 -10.45
C ILE A 47 6.51 -12.59 -10.15
N GLU A 48 5.78 -12.01 -11.07
CA GLU A 48 5.16 -10.70 -10.90
C GLU A 48 4.02 -10.79 -9.89
N SER A 49 4.35 -10.58 -8.62
CA SER A 49 3.35 -10.43 -7.56
C SER A 49 2.96 -8.96 -7.32
N GLY A 50 3.60 -8.01 -8.01
CA GLY A 50 3.48 -6.58 -7.71
C GLY A 50 4.01 -6.21 -6.32
N ALA A 51 4.77 -7.11 -5.69
CA ALA A 51 5.36 -6.95 -4.38
C ALA A 51 6.88 -6.86 -4.48
N SER A 52 7.46 -5.95 -3.70
CA SER A 52 8.91 -5.86 -3.51
C SER A 52 9.32 -6.61 -2.24
N SER A 53 10.44 -7.34 -2.30
CA SER A 53 10.93 -8.14 -1.18
C SER A 53 11.99 -7.39 -0.39
N PHE A 54 11.86 -7.46 0.94
CA PHE A 54 12.80 -6.85 1.88
C PHE A 54 13.04 -7.80 3.05
N GLU A 55 14.26 -7.81 3.57
CA GLU A 55 14.58 -8.47 4.84
C GLU A 55 14.35 -7.48 6.00
N TYR A 56 13.74 -7.91 7.08
CA TYR A 56 13.68 -7.09 8.28
C TYR A 56 14.99 -7.24 9.06
N ASP A 57 15.76 -6.15 9.12
CA ASP A 57 16.97 -6.02 9.93
C ASP A 57 16.64 -5.28 11.23
N GLY A 58 16.46 -6.02 12.31
CA GLY A 58 16.12 -5.47 13.62
C GLY A 58 17.29 -4.77 14.30
N ILE A 59 18.55 -5.09 13.92
CA ILE A 59 19.77 -4.53 14.51
C ILE A 59 20.76 -4.19 13.39
N PRO A 60 20.47 -3.17 12.56
CA PRO A 60 21.34 -2.81 11.45
C PRO A 60 22.68 -2.28 11.93
N GLU A 61 23.76 -2.77 11.34
CA GLU A 61 25.13 -2.45 11.74
C GLU A 61 25.59 -1.04 11.31
N SER A 62 25.09 -0.54 10.16
CA SER A 62 25.56 0.74 9.62
C SER A 62 24.88 1.94 10.27
N SER A 63 25.69 2.95 10.60
CA SER A 63 25.21 4.24 11.10
C SER A 63 24.91 5.28 10.02
N SER A 64 25.44 5.09 8.79
CA SER A 64 25.32 6.06 7.67
C SER A 64 24.51 5.54 6.48
N SER A 65 24.34 4.23 6.38
CA SER A 65 23.52 3.57 5.36
C SER A 65 23.01 2.24 5.91
N ARG A 66 22.02 1.67 5.24
CA ARG A 66 21.54 0.33 5.51
C ARG A 66 21.88 -0.58 4.33
N VAL A 67 21.95 -1.89 4.58
CA VAL A 67 22.12 -2.87 3.51
C VAL A 67 20.92 -2.78 2.57
N ASP A 68 21.16 -2.68 1.26
CA ASP A 68 20.07 -2.65 0.26
C ASP A 68 19.18 -3.91 0.39
N GLY A 69 17.89 -3.73 0.17
CA GLY A 69 16.91 -4.80 0.31
C GLY A 69 16.43 -5.03 1.74
N THR A 70 16.63 -4.07 2.64
CA THR A 70 16.19 -4.20 4.05
C THR A 70 15.14 -3.17 4.46
N ILE A 71 14.37 -3.52 5.48
CA ILE A 71 13.54 -2.63 6.28
C ILE A 71 14.03 -2.64 7.72
N SER A 72 13.95 -1.50 8.40
CA SER A 72 14.49 -1.32 9.75
C SER A 72 13.78 -0.19 10.50
N PHE A 73 14.28 0.14 11.69
CA PHE A 73 13.84 1.26 12.51
C PHE A 73 15.01 2.13 12.97
N ASP A 74 14.74 3.38 13.38
CA ASP A 74 15.72 4.27 14.02
C ASP A 74 15.11 4.88 15.30
N PRO A 75 15.68 4.60 16.47
CA PRO A 75 16.80 3.69 16.72
C PRO A 75 16.44 2.23 16.39
N PRO A 76 17.45 1.37 16.14
CA PRO A 76 17.22 -0.05 16.01
C PRO A 76 16.45 -0.59 17.22
N THR A 77 15.42 -1.35 16.96
CA THR A 77 14.55 -1.85 18.02
C THR A 77 14.70 -3.36 18.20
N SER A 78 13.75 -4.04 18.79
CA SER A 78 13.87 -5.46 19.08
C SER A 78 13.88 -6.32 17.81
N SER A 79 14.37 -7.57 17.92
CA SER A 79 14.31 -8.56 16.86
C SER A 79 12.87 -8.96 16.45
N VAL A 80 11.88 -8.58 17.25
CA VAL A 80 10.45 -8.82 17.00
C VAL A 80 9.66 -7.54 17.24
N VAL A 81 8.90 -7.08 16.23
CA VAL A 81 8.05 -5.88 16.31
C VAL A 81 6.65 -6.22 15.83
N ASN A 82 5.65 -6.06 16.69
CA ASN A 82 4.25 -6.29 16.32
C ASN A 82 3.82 -5.32 15.21
N PHE A 83 3.11 -5.80 14.19
CA PHE A 83 2.60 -4.94 13.12
C PHE A 83 1.74 -3.80 13.66
N SER A 84 0.93 -4.05 14.69
CA SER A 84 0.06 -3.03 15.29
C SER A 84 0.79 -1.89 15.99
N SER A 85 2.08 -2.03 16.29
CA SER A 85 2.90 -0.99 16.93
C SER A 85 3.73 -0.17 15.94
N ILE A 86 3.67 -0.50 14.65
CA ILE A 86 4.46 0.20 13.62
C ILE A 86 3.75 1.49 13.21
N SER A 87 4.41 2.62 13.45
CA SER A 87 3.97 3.96 13.00
C SER A 87 4.95 4.60 12.02
N SER A 88 6.16 4.10 11.92
CA SER A 88 7.21 4.52 10.98
C SER A 88 8.03 3.32 10.58
N LEU A 89 8.54 3.30 9.36
CA LEU A 89 9.38 2.24 8.82
C LEU A 89 10.47 2.85 7.95
N LEU A 90 11.71 2.50 8.21
CA LEU A 90 12.84 2.81 7.33
C LEU A 90 12.91 1.72 6.25
N ILE A 91 12.90 2.13 5.00
CA ILE A 91 12.97 1.24 3.83
C ILE A 91 14.11 1.67 2.92
N THR A 92 14.93 0.73 2.47
CA THR A 92 16.04 1.01 1.56
C THR A 92 15.54 1.38 0.17
N SER A 93 16.29 2.23 -0.53
CA SER A 93 15.98 2.66 -1.91
C SER A 93 15.87 1.50 -2.88
N LYS A 94 16.61 0.41 -2.63
CA LYS A 94 16.53 -0.81 -3.44
C LYS A 94 15.92 -1.94 -2.65
N ASP A 95 15.15 -2.78 -3.35
CA ASP A 95 14.63 -4.03 -2.81
C ASP A 95 15.68 -5.15 -2.82
N ALA A 96 15.32 -6.34 -2.34
CA ALA A 96 16.23 -7.50 -2.30
C ALA A 96 16.61 -8.01 -3.71
N ALA A 97 15.88 -7.64 -4.77
CA ALA A 97 16.24 -7.92 -6.15
C ALA A 97 17.21 -6.88 -6.74
N GLY A 98 17.48 -5.78 -6.02
CA GLY A 98 18.29 -4.66 -6.47
C GLY A 98 17.54 -3.62 -7.30
N THR A 99 16.21 -3.70 -7.35
CA THR A 99 15.35 -2.72 -8.06
C THR A 99 15.29 -1.42 -7.26
N ASP A 100 15.61 -0.29 -7.89
CA ASP A 100 15.51 1.03 -7.28
C ASP A 100 14.05 1.49 -7.24
N LEU A 101 13.54 1.69 -6.04
CA LEU A 101 12.16 2.08 -5.74
C LEU A 101 12.06 3.50 -5.15
N SER A 102 13.16 4.22 -5.04
CA SER A 102 13.23 5.55 -4.39
C SER A 102 12.22 6.55 -4.97
N SER A 103 12.02 6.54 -6.29
CA SER A 103 11.04 7.40 -6.98
C SER A 103 9.57 6.93 -6.78
N TYR A 104 9.37 5.71 -6.30
CA TYR A 104 8.06 5.13 -6.08
C TYR A 104 7.50 5.45 -4.68
N TYR A 105 8.34 5.47 -3.65
CA TYR A 105 7.89 5.67 -2.27
C TYR A 105 7.08 6.96 -2.03
N PRO A 106 7.42 8.14 -2.58
CA PRO A 106 6.60 9.34 -2.42
C PRO A 106 5.18 9.20 -3.01
N LYS A 107 5.02 8.32 -4.02
CA LYS A 107 3.72 8.06 -4.68
C LYS A 107 2.83 7.12 -3.87
N LEU A 108 3.38 6.46 -2.84
CA LEU A 108 2.60 5.63 -1.92
C LEU A 108 1.81 6.43 -0.90
N VAL A 109 2.11 7.73 -0.72
CA VAL A 109 1.36 8.58 0.22
C VAL A 109 -0.11 8.62 -0.19
N GLN A 110 -1.00 8.46 0.77
CA GLN A 110 -2.45 8.24 0.58
C GLN A 110 -2.83 6.88 -0.01
N SER A 111 -1.89 5.95 -0.12
CA SER A 111 -2.17 4.58 -0.51
C SER A 111 -2.17 3.65 0.68
N ARG A 112 -2.72 2.48 0.49
CA ARG A 112 -2.72 1.38 1.48
C ARG A 112 -1.79 0.29 1.00
N ILE A 113 -0.86 -0.10 1.86
CA ILE A 113 0.10 -1.18 1.59
C ILE A 113 -0.17 -2.39 2.50
N ILE A 114 0.26 -3.55 2.04
CA ILE A 114 0.36 -4.76 2.85
C ILE A 114 1.83 -5.14 3.01
N ILE A 115 2.24 -5.42 4.24
CA ILE A 115 3.54 -6.03 4.58
C ILE A 115 3.23 -7.46 5.03
N GLN A 116 3.74 -8.44 4.31
CA GLN A 116 3.40 -9.85 4.49
C GLN A 116 4.67 -10.67 4.59
N LYS A 117 4.72 -11.63 5.53
CA LYS A 117 5.87 -12.53 5.65
C LYS A 117 5.98 -13.43 4.41
N SER A 118 7.16 -13.45 3.80
CA SER A 118 7.43 -14.35 2.66
C SER A 118 7.31 -15.81 3.09
N GLY A 119 6.57 -16.59 2.30
CA GLY A 119 6.31 -18.00 2.61
C GLY A 119 5.24 -18.27 3.67
N ASP A 120 4.68 -17.24 4.32
CA ASP A 120 3.59 -17.39 5.29
C ASP A 120 2.58 -16.23 5.17
N PRO A 121 1.65 -16.29 4.21
CA PRO A 121 0.68 -15.22 3.96
C PRO A 121 -0.32 -14.98 5.10
N SER A 122 -0.39 -15.86 6.10
CA SER A 122 -1.21 -15.63 7.27
C SER A 122 -0.64 -14.56 8.21
N LYS A 123 0.65 -14.20 8.06
CA LYS A 123 1.37 -13.20 8.87
C LYS A 123 1.53 -11.92 8.08
N PHE A 124 0.71 -10.93 8.35
CA PHE A 124 0.68 -9.68 7.61
C PHE A 124 0.22 -8.49 8.45
N GLY A 125 0.55 -7.29 7.98
CA GLY A 125 0.00 -6.03 8.44
C GLY A 125 -0.42 -5.16 7.25
N ILE A 126 -1.58 -4.53 7.35
CA ILE A 126 -2.10 -3.55 6.40
C ILE A 126 -1.94 -2.17 7.00
N PHE A 127 -1.40 -1.24 6.23
CA PHE A 127 -1.09 0.11 6.66
C PHE A 127 -1.54 1.15 5.65
N ASN A 128 -2.05 2.27 6.15
CA ASN A 128 -2.15 3.50 5.36
C ASN A 128 -0.78 4.18 5.37
N VAL A 129 -0.28 4.58 4.21
CA VAL A 129 0.91 5.41 4.10
C VAL A 129 0.49 6.86 4.20
N ILE A 130 0.83 7.50 5.32
CA ILE A 130 0.43 8.88 5.63
C ILE A 130 1.54 9.90 5.35
N GLY A 131 2.77 9.44 5.11
CA GLY A 131 3.91 10.29 4.76
C GLY A 131 5.07 9.49 4.20
N SER A 132 5.95 10.19 3.47
CA SER A 132 7.19 9.66 2.93
C SER A 132 8.23 10.78 2.92
N SER A 133 9.40 10.54 3.50
CA SER A 133 10.51 11.49 3.51
C SER A 133 11.83 10.75 3.34
N ASN A 134 12.80 11.38 2.68
CA ASN A 134 14.16 10.86 2.66
C ASN A 134 14.80 11.03 4.04
N SER A 135 15.50 10.01 4.50
CA SER A 135 16.21 10.08 5.77
C SER A 135 17.34 11.12 5.69
N ASN A 136 17.41 12.00 6.67
CA ASN A 136 18.53 12.92 6.83
C ASN A 136 19.78 12.24 7.42
N LYS A 137 19.62 11.07 8.01
CA LYS A 137 20.67 10.32 8.70
C LYS A 137 21.30 9.24 7.82
N PHE A 138 20.51 8.64 6.94
CA PHE A 138 20.92 7.50 6.11
C PHE A 138 20.76 7.83 4.63
N SER A 139 21.81 7.62 3.84
CA SER A 139 21.87 8.05 2.44
C SER A 139 20.99 7.25 1.48
N ASN A 140 20.65 6.00 1.83
CA ASN A 140 19.87 5.09 0.97
C ASN A 140 18.52 4.70 1.58
N ILE A 141 17.96 5.54 2.45
CA ILE A 141 16.76 5.24 3.20
C ILE A 141 15.65 6.26 2.92
N THR A 142 14.46 5.76 2.70
CA THR A 142 13.21 6.51 2.83
C THR A 142 12.51 6.10 4.11
N GLU A 143 12.04 7.06 4.88
CA GLU A 143 11.17 6.85 6.02
C GLU A 143 9.71 6.95 5.56
N LEU A 144 8.95 5.89 5.78
CA LEU A 144 7.51 5.85 5.56
C LEU A 144 6.80 6.06 6.90
N SER A 145 5.95 7.08 6.99
CA SER A 145 5.02 7.25 8.10
C SER A 145 3.80 6.38 7.85
N LEU A 146 3.47 5.51 8.79
CA LEU A 146 2.46 4.47 8.64
C LEU A 146 1.37 4.59 9.70
N GLN A 147 0.16 4.27 9.31
CA GLN A 147 -0.97 4.09 10.22
C GLN A 147 -1.49 2.66 10.06
N TYR A 148 -1.39 1.88 11.14
CA TYR A 148 -1.91 0.51 11.16
C TYR A 148 -3.42 0.48 10.95
N VAL A 149 -3.88 -0.42 10.10
CA VAL A 149 -5.30 -0.63 9.79
C VAL A 149 -5.78 -1.98 10.34
N PHE A 150 -5.10 -3.05 9.95
CA PHE A 150 -5.48 -4.41 10.31
C PHE A 150 -4.32 -5.38 10.04
N GLY A 151 -4.33 -6.53 10.69
CA GLY A 151 -3.37 -7.60 10.47
C GLY A 151 -3.15 -8.42 11.74
N ASN A 152 -2.19 -9.32 11.67
CA ASN A 152 -1.78 -10.15 12.79
C ASN A 152 -0.27 -10.41 12.73
N SER A 153 0.30 -10.90 13.87
CA SER A 153 1.70 -11.25 13.96
C SER A 153 2.65 -10.04 14.01
N SER A 154 3.91 -10.23 13.63
CA SER A 154 5.01 -9.29 13.83
C SER A 154 6.05 -9.40 12.72
N LEU A 155 6.87 -8.35 12.57
CA LEU A 155 8.17 -8.44 11.93
C LEU A 155 9.11 -9.25 12.83
N GLN A 156 9.88 -10.14 12.25
CA GLN A 156 10.91 -10.94 12.90
C GLN A 156 12.23 -10.72 12.16
N SER A 157 13.29 -10.38 12.89
CA SER A 157 14.63 -10.15 12.31
C SER A 157 15.08 -11.33 11.47
N GLU A 158 15.87 -11.06 10.44
CA GLU A 158 16.37 -12.07 9.49
C GLU A 158 15.27 -12.81 8.72
N SER A 159 14.07 -12.23 8.66
CA SER A 159 12.96 -12.78 7.87
C SER A 159 12.63 -11.86 6.70
N ASN A 160 12.27 -12.46 5.57
CA ASN A 160 11.87 -11.73 4.37
C ASN A 160 10.39 -11.39 4.40
N TYR A 161 10.08 -10.19 3.93
CA TYR A 161 8.73 -9.66 3.81
C TYR A 161 8.48 -9.13 2.41
N LEU A 162 7.28 -9.33 1.94
CA LEU A 162 6.77 -8.75 0.70
C LEU A 162 5.98 -7.50 1.04
N ILE A 163 6.33 -6.39 0.39
CA ILE A 163 5.59 -5.13 0.49
C ILE A 163 4.92 -4.88 -0.85
N SER A 164 3.60 -4.78 -0.86
CA SER A 164 2.83 -4.51 -2.06
C SER A 164 1.78 -3.45 -1.83
N LEU A 165 1.40 -2.77 -2.92
CA LEU A 165 0.28 -1.85 -2.95
C LEU A 165 -1.02 -2.66 -2.82
N PHE A 166 -1.80 -2.38 -1.77
CA PHE A 166 -3.10 -3.01 -1.53
C PHE A 166 -4.26 -2.19 -2.09
N GLN A 167 -4.18 -0.88 -1.92
CA GLN A 167 -5.17 0.06 -2.44
C GLN A 167 -4.49 1.40 -2.74
N TYR A 168 -4.62 1.88 -3.98
CA TYR A 168 -4.15 3.20 -4.36
C TYR A 168 -5.18 4.25 -3.93
N ASP A 169 -4.69 5.35 -3.33
CA ASP A 169 -5.50 6.47 -2.87
C ASP A 169 -6.75 6.05 -2.08
N TYR A 170 -6.53 5.52 -0.87
CA TYR A 170 -7.63 5.09 0.02
C TYR A 170 -8.53 6.25 0.47
N LEU A 171 -8.10 7.51 0.31
CA LEU A 171 -8.90 8.69 0.60
C LEU A 171 -9.86 9.03 -0.55
N SER A 172 -9.53 8.65 -1.78
CA SER A 172 -10.41 8.84 -2.95
C SER A 172 -11.53 7.80 -3.05
N GLY A 173 -11.41 6.66 -2.35
CA GLY A 173 -12.40 5.58 -2.39
C GLY A 173 -13.66 5.83 -1.56
N ASN A 174 -13.69 6.84 -0.71
CA ASN A 174 -14.93 7.30 -0.10
C ASN A 174 -15.59 8.28 -1.07
N ASP A 175 -16.83 7.99 -1.45
CA ASP A 175 -17.68 8.96 -2.14
C ASP A 175 -17.76 10.21 -1.26
N LYS A 176 -16.88 11.19 -1.60
CA LYS A 176 -16.74 12.41 -0.80
C LYS A 176 -18.04 13.15 -0.90
N SER A 177 -18.75 13.23 0.20
CA SER A 177 -19.98 13.99 0.33
C SER A 177 -19.80 15.13 1.34
N PHE A 178 -20.56 16.20 1.14
CA PHE A 178 -20.58 17.35 2.03
C PHE A 178 -22.02 17.80 2.24
N VAL A 179 -22.37 18.19 3.45
CA VAL A 179 -23.70 18.72 3.76
C VAL A 179 -23.57 20.15 4.23
N PHE A 180 -24.09 21.07 3.45
CA PHE A 180 -24.22 22.48 3.82
C PHE A 180 -25.57 22.72 4.47
N THR A 181 -25.63 23.54 5.53
CA THR A 181 -26.88 23.94 6.19
C THR A 181 -26.99 25.44 6.21
N GLN A 182 -28.06 25.95 5.61
CA GLN A 182 -28.45 27.37 5.65
C GLN A 182 -29.60 27.52 6.62
N ALA A 183 -29.33 27.97 7.85
CA ALA A 183 -30.33 28.09 8.89
C ALA A 183 -31.17 29.38 8.71
N THR A 184 -30.53 30.49 8.31
CA THR A 184 -31.20 31.76 8.07
C THR A 184 -31.57 31.87 6.59
N PRO A 185 -32.84 32.22 6.24
CA PRO A 185 -33.21 32.36 4.84
C PRO A 185 -32.32 33.35 4.07
N SER A 186 -31.81 32.89 2.91
CA SER A 186 -30.98 33.69 2.01
C SER A 186 -31.30 33.34 0.56
N ALA A 187 -31.31 34.33 -0.32
CA ALA A 187 -31.50 34.11 -1.76
C ALA A 187 -30.24 33.58 -2.45
N SER A 188 -29.11 33.55 -1.77
CA SER A 188 -27.85 33.00 -2.31
C SER A 188 -27.07 32.28 -1.21
N TRP A 189 -26.71 31.03 -1.46
CA TRP A 189 -25.87 30.24 -0.56
C TRP A 189 -24.48 30.08 -1.16
N SER A 190 -23.45 30.50 -0.43
CA SER A 190 -22.05 30.23 -0.79
C SER A 190 -21.63 28.96 -0.09
N VAL A 191 -21.33 27.91 -0.85
CA VAL A 191 -21.00 26.58 -0.34
C VAL A 191 -19.55 26.27 -0.66
N SER A 192 -18.71 26.19 0.38
CA SER A 192 -17.33 25.72 0.28
C SER A 192 -17.30 24.26 0.72
N HIS A 193 -17.26 23.32 -0.24
CA HIS A 193 -17.38 21.90 0.04
C HIS A 193 -16.04 21.14 0.12
N GLY A 194 -14.96 21.67 -0.46
CA GLY A 194 -13.63 21.08 -0.36
C GLY A 194 -13.47 19.68 -0.99
N LEU A 195 -14.36 19.29 -1.92
CA LEU A 195 -14.39 17.94 -2.49
C LEU A 195 -13.38 17.74 -3.63
N ASN A 196 -12.79 18.83 -4.13
CA ASN A 196 -11.87 18.85 -5.27
C ASN A 196 -12.47 18.22 -6.54
N LYS A 197 -13.76 18.40 -6.77
CA LYS A 197 -14.52 17.94 -7.94
C LYS A 197 -15.71 18.86 -8.19
N PHE A 198 -16.37 18.74 -9.35
CA PHE A 198 -17.69 19.33 -9.62
C PHE A 198 -18.76 18.32 -9.19
N PRO A 199 -19.36 18.47 -8.00
CA PRO A 199 -20.23 17.47 -7.41
C PRO A 199 -21.67 17.57 -7.91
N SER A 200 -22.43 16.49 -7.78
CA SER A 200 -23.89 16.56 -7.85
C SER A 200 -24.45 17.28 -6.61
N VAL A 201 -25.46 18.14 -6.79
CA VAL A 201 -26.04 18.91 -5.70
C VAL A 201 -27.54 18.65 -5.60
N THR A 202 -27.98 18.26 -4.43
CA THR A 202 -29.43 18.13 -4.10
C THR A 202 -29.78 19.12 -3.00
N ILE A 203 -30.74 19.99 -3.27
CA ILE A 203 -31.22 20.98 -2.30
C ILE A 203 -32.52 20.48 -1.67
N VAL A 204 -32.63 20.60 -0.36
CA VAL A 204 -33.86 20.33 0.38
C VAL A 204 -34.25 21.50 1.28
N ASP A 205 -35.54 21.69 1.47
CA ASP A 205 -36.09 22.69 2.40
C ASP A 205 -35.97 22.19 3.87
N SER A 206 -36.47 23.03 4.79
CA SER A 206 -36.50 22.70 6.22
C SER A 206 -37.42 21.54 6.56
N THR A 207 -38.31 21.13 5.64
CA THR A 207 -39.22 19.97 5.79
C THR A 207 -38.63 18.69 5.18
N GLY A 208 -37.48 18.80 4.46
CA GLY A 208 -36.84 17.67 3.76
C GLY A 208 -37.31 17.49 2.32
N SER A 209 -38.15 18.38 1.79
CA SER A 209 -38.64 18.34 0.42
C SER A 209 -37.56 18.84 -0.56
N LYS A 210 -37.38 18.14 -1.70
CA LYS A 210 -36.41 18.54 -2.73
C LYS A 210 -36.84 19.82 -3.43
N VAL A 211 -35.92 20.76 -3.58
CA VAL A 211 -36.11 22.04 -4.25
C VAL A 211 -35.24 22.09 -5.50
N MET A 212 -35.83 22.56 -6.60
CA MET A 212 -35.11 22.81 -7.85
C MET A 212 -34.69 24.29 -7.89
N THR A 213 -33.39 24.51 -8.14
CA THR A 213 -32.82 25.85 -8.18
C THR A 213 -31.53 25.86 -9.00
N ASP A 214 -31.00 27.04 -9.30
CA ASP A 214 -29.75 27.18 -10.04
C ASP A 214 -28.54 26.88 -9.14
N VAL A 215 -27.66 26.07 -9.64
CA VAL A 215 -26.36 25.77 -9.03
C VAL A 215 -25.25 26.26 -9.95
N GLN A 216 -24.45 27.17 -9.45
CA GLN A 216 -23.31 27.76 -10.15
C GLN A 216 -22.01 27.24 -9.54
N TYR A 217 -21.22 26.48 -10.31
CA TYR A 217 -19.91 26.03 -9.89
C TYR A 217 -18.91 27.18 -10.08
N ILE A 218 -18.23 27.58 -9.00
CA ILE A 218 -17.20 28.63 -9.02
C ILE A 218 -15.84 27.97 -9.32
N ASP A 219 -15.53 26.88 -8.62
CA ASP A 219 -14.34 26.06 -8.81
C ASP A 219 -14.58 24.64 -8.26
N ASN A 220 -13.51 23.80 -8.22
CA ASN A 220 -13.57 22.40 -7.75
C ASN A 220 -13.91 22.25 -6.26
N ASN A 221 -13.96 23.34 -5.49
CA ASN A 221 -14.19 23.33 -4.05
C ASN A 221 -15.33 24.23 -3.61
N ASN A 222 -15.81 25.10 -4.50
CA ASN A 222 -16.80 26.13 -4.18
C ASN A 222 -17.91 26.17 -5.22
N LEU A 223 -19.14 26.30 -4.73
CA LEU A 223 -20.31 26.52 -5.56
C LEU A 223 -21.24 27.55 -4.92
N ARG A 224 -22.15 28.11 -5.71
CA ARG A 224 -23.21 29.00 -5.29
C ARG A 224 -24.57 28.43 -5.68
N VAL A 225 -25.51 28.45 -4.75
CA VAL A 225 -26.91 28.11 -5.01
C VAL A 225 -27.70 29.42 -5.02
N VAL A 226 -28.55 29.65 -6.04
CA VAL A 226 -29.29 30.90 -6.23
C VAL A 226 -30.79 30.62 -6.25
N PHE A 227 -31.54 31.33 -5.43
CA PHE A 227 -32.99 31.24 -5.31
C PHE A 227 -33.66 32.54 -5.72
N ALA A 228 -34.90 32.46 -6.23
CA ALA A 228 -35.70 33.63 -6.55
C ALA A 228 -36.12 34.42 -5.30
N ASN A 229 -36.31 33.75 -4.15
CA ASN A 229 -36.66 34.34 -2.86
C ASN A 229 -35.72 33.78 -1.76
N PRO A 230 -35.55 34.49 -0.63
CA PRO A 230 -34.80 33.98 0.50
C PRO A 230 -35.32 32.61 0.97
N PHE A 231 -34.41 31.66 1.19
CA PHE A 231 -34.69 30.28 1.44
C PHE A 231 -33.76 29.73 2.53
N SER A 232 -34.25 28.78 3.34
CA SER A 232 -33.45 28.04 4.33
C SER A 232 -33.59 26.54 4.10
N GLY A 233 -32.56 25.78 4.41
CA GLY A 233 -32.54 24.35 4.18
C GLY A 233 -31.14 23.77 4.15
N LYS A 234 -30.96 22.68 3.37
CA LYS A 234 -29.68 22.00 3.24
C LYS A 234 -29.33 21.74 1.78
N ALA A 235 -28.03 21.74 1.48
CA ALA A 235 -27.47 21.24 0.24
C ALA A 235 -26.67 19.96 0.52
N TYR A 236 -27.05 18.85 -0.09
CA TYR A 236 -26.28 17.60 -0.13
C TYR A 236 -25.44 17.62 -1.40
N VAL A 237 -24.14 17.53 -1.23
CA VAL A 237 -23.13 17.71 -2.27
C VAL A 237 -22.31 16.42 -2.35
N ASN A 238 -22.38 15.67 -3.48
CA ASN A 238 -21.79 14.33 -3.63
C ASN A 238 -20.88 14.21 -4.86
#